data_c74f5579b6f27be93040921e18ade1bb
#
_entry.id   c74f5579b6f27be93040921e18ade1bb
#
_cell.length_a   1.000
_cell.length_b   1.000
_cell.length_c   1.000
_cell.angle_alpha   90.00
_cell.angle_beta   90.00
_cell.angle_gamma   90.00
#
_symmetry.space_group_name_H-M   'P 1'
#
loop_
_entity.id
_entity.type
_entity.pdbx_description
1 polymer ?
#
loop_
_entity_poly.entity_id
_entity_poly.type
_entity_poly.pdbx_seq_one_letter_code
_entity_poly.pdbx_strand_id
1 'polypeptide(L)'
;MYKIEKVSPDVVRPLRHKVLRPNLPFEASCLPSDNDPDAIHFTLKKDDTILSVASLYSESLEAMPNKNAYRLRGMATEPAKQRKGFGAMVLHGAMDHLKKETDVEILWCNARVT
;
A
#
# COMPACT_ATOMS: atom_id res chain seq x y z
N MET A 1 -17.02 -2.69 12.25
CA MET A 1 -16.14 -3.83 11.93
C MET A 1 -15.08 -3.39 10.91
N TYR A 2 -13.86 -3.79 11.13
CA TYR A 2 -12.77 -3.47 10.20
C TYR A 2 -12.72 -4.48 9.06
N LYS A 3 -12.45 -3.99 7.85
CA LYS A 3 -12.35 -4.84 6.67
C LYS A 3 -11.18 -4.42 5.80
N ILE A 4 -10.37 -5.41 5.40
CA ILE A 4 -9.26 -5.19 4.48
C ILE A 4 -9.67 -5.71 3.12
N GLU A 5 -9.61 -4.85 2.09
CA GLU A 5 -10.07 -5.18 0.75
C GLU A 5 -9.01 -4.87 -0.30
N LYS A 6 -8.92 -5.76 -1.29
CA LYS A 6 -8.17 -5.49 -2.52
C LYS A 6 -9.03 -4.59 -3.40
N VAL A 7 -8.46 -3.48 -3.88
CA VAL A 7 -9.21 -2.47 -4.64
C VAL A 7 -8.42 -2.02 -5.88
N SER A 8 -9.09 -1.25 -6.76
CA SER A 8 -8.42 -0.62 -7.89
C SER A 8 -7.57 0.57 -7.42
N PRO A 9 -6.57 1.00 -8.23
CA PRO A 9 -5.71 2.12 -7.81
C PRO A 9 -6.47 3.41 -7.54
N ASP A 10 -7.57 3.67 -8.23
CA ASP A 10 -8.35 4.89 -8.02
C ASP A 10 -8.86 5.04 -6.59
N VAL A 11 -9.07 3.93 -5.89
CA VAL A 11 -9.62 3.94 -4.53
C VAL A 11 -8.56 4.39 -3.51
N VAL A 12 -7.28 4.08 -3.74
CA VAL A 12 -6.21 4.41 -2.79
C VAL A 12 -5.65 5.82 -3.00
N ARG A 13 -5.82 6.41 -4.18
CA ARG A 13 -5.20 7.70 -4.53
C ARG A 13 -5.65 8.89 -3.69
N PRO A 14 -6.93 9.06 -3.35
CA PRO A 14 -7.34 10.21 -2.53
C PRO A 14 -6.63 10.28 -1.18
N LEU A 15 -6.57 9.18 -0.46
CA LEU A 15 -5.88 9.17 0.84
C LEU A 15 -4.37 9.28 0.68
N ARG A 16 -3.82 8.63 -0.33
CA ARG A 16 -2.40 8.75 -0.67
C ARG A 16 -2.03 10.20 -0.93
N HIS A 17 -2.82 10.92 -1.72
CA HIS A 17 -2.60 12.34 -2.00
C HIS A 17 -2.68 13.18 -0.73
N LYS A 18 -3.74 13.01 0.03
CA LYS A 18 -4.00 13.78 1.24
C LYS A 18 -2.86 13.67 2.27
N VAL A 19 -2.31 12.47 2.44
CA VAL A 19 -1.33 12.20 3.48
C VAL A 19 0.10 12.42 3.01
N LEU A 20 0.42 11.93 1.82
CA LEU A 20 1.82 11.89 1.36
C LEU A 20 2.21 13.07 0.48
N ARG A 21 1.26 13.67 -0.23
CA ARG A 21 1.53 14.73 -1.19
C ARG A 21 0.48 15.84 -1.19
N PRO A 22 0.13 16.38 0.00
CA PRO A 22 -0.99 17.33 0.09
C PRO A 22 -0.73 18.66 -0.61
N ASN A 23 0.53 19.04 -0.78
CA ASN A 23 0.91 20.32 -1.39
C ASN A 23 1.21 20.21 -2.90
N LEU A 24 0.96 19.04 -3.49
CA LEU A 24 1.19 18.79 -4.91
C LEU A 24 -0.15 18.53 -5.60
N PRO A 25 -0.21 18.67 -6.94
CA PRO A 25 -1.40 18.30 -7.69
C PRO A 25 -1.79 16.85 -7.43
N PHE A 26 -3.08 16.55 -7.59
CA PHE A 26 -3.59 15.19 -7.38
C PHE A 26 -2.82 14.15 -8.21
N GLU A 27 -2.38 14.49 -9.39
CA GLU A 27 -1.62 13.60 -10.28
C GLU A 27 -0.33 13.09 -9.62
N ALA A 28 0.22 13.81 -8.64
CA ALA A 28 1.40 13.36 -7.91
C ALA A 28 1.12 12.12 -7.04
N SER A 29 -0.15 11.79 -6.79
CA SER A 29 -0.55 10.58 -6.08
C SER A 29 -0.66 9.37 -7.00
N CYS A 30 -0.57 9.56 -8.31
CA CYS A 30 -0.61 8.49 -9.30
C CYS A 30 0.81 8.00 -9.54
N LEU A 31 1.12 6.79 -9.10
CA LEU A 31 2.44 6.20 -9.32
C LEU A 31 2.48 5.53 -10.69
N PRO A 32 3.62 5.56 -11.40
CA PRO A 32 3.71 4.98 -12.74
C PRO A 32 3.29 3.53 -12.82
N SER A 33 3.56 2.75 -11.78
CA SER A 33 3.27 1.32 -11.76
C SER A 33 1.89 0.96 -11.22
N ASP A 34 1.04 1.94 -10.89
CA ASP A 34 -0.28 1.69 -10.30
C ASP A 34 -1.16 0.78 -11.16
N ASN A 35 -1.06 0.89 -12.47
CA ASN A 35 -1.88 0.12 -13.40
C ASN A 35 -1.19 -1.13 -13.94
N ASP A 36 -0.01 -1.49 -13.42
CA ASP A 36 0.66 -2.72 -13.82
C ASP A 36 -0.21 -3.92 -13.46
N PRO A 37 -0.20 -4.98 -14.29
CA PRO A 37 -1.00 -6.18 -13.99
C PRO A 37 -0.68 -6.82 -12.64
N ASP A 38 0.54 -6.67 -12.16
CA ASP A 38 1.00 -7.24 -10.90
C ASP A 38 0.83 -6.32 -9.70
N ALA A 39 0.39 -5.08 -9.92
CA ALA A 39 0.18 -4.14 -8.82
C ALA A 39 -1.06 -4.53 -8.03
N ILE A 40 -0.96 -4.45 -6.70
CA ILE A 40 -2.06 -4.81 -5.80
C ILE A 40 -2.26 -3.67 -4.81
N HIS A 41 -3.50 -3.22 -4.66
CA HIS A 41 -3.85 -2.11 -3.79
C HIS A 41 -4.85 -2.56 -2.74
N PHE A 42 -4.64 -2.11 -1.49
CA PHE A 42 -5.49 -2.49 -0.36
C PHE A 42 -6.02 -1.29 0.38
N THR A 43 -7.23 -1.43 0.90
CA THR A 43 -7.80 -0.48 1.87
C THR A 43 -8.13 -1.19 3.17
N LEU A 44 -8.01 -0.46 4.28
CA LEU A 44 -8.61 -0.84 5.55
C LEU A 44 -9.79 0.10 5.77
N LYS A 45 -10.97 -0.48 5.92
CA LYS A 45 -12.20 0.27 6.17
C LYS A 45 -12.77 -0.07 7.53
N LYS A 46 -13.42 0.90 8.14
CA LYS A 46 -14.38 0.66 9.21
C LYS A 46 -15.73 1.16 8.70
N ASP A 47 -16.68 0.24 8.55
CA ASP A 47 -17.94 0.51 7.86
C ASP A 47 -17.65 1.03 6.44
N ASP A 48 -18.07 2.23 6.07
CA ASP A 48 -17.81 2.80 4.74
C ASP A 48 -16.65 3.79 4.70
N THR A 49 -15.89 3.90 5.80
CA THR A 49 -14.80 4.87 5.91
C THR A 49 -13.45 4.21 5.69
N ILE A 50 -12.67 4.71 4.74
CA ILE A 50 -11.31 4.25 4.50
C ILE A 50 -10.39 4.89 5.54
N LEU A 51 -9.69 4.04 6.31
CA LEU A 51 -8.79 4.48 7.37
C LEU A 51 -7.33 4.44 6.95
N SER A 52 -6.97 3.47 6.11
CA SER A 52 -5.58 3.29 5.68
C SER A 52 -5.54 2.60 4.32
N VAL A 53 -4.48 2.86 3.56
CA VAL A 53 -4.26 2.27 2.24
C VAL A 53 -2.81 1.81 2.12
N ALA A 54 -2.57 0.83 1.26
CA ALA A 54 -1.22 0.36 0.92
C ALA A 54 -1.23 -0.20 -0.49
N SER A 55 -0.08 -0.09 -1.17
CA SER A 55 0.07 -0.62 -2.52
C SER A 55 1.33 -1.46 -2.62
N LEU A 56 1.23 -2.55 -3.39
CA LEU A 56 2.29 -3.51 -3.58
C LEU A 56 2.62 -3.61 -5.06
N TYR A 57 3.91 -3.57 -5.38
CA TYR A 57 4.39 -3.62 -6.76
C TYR A 57 5.44 -4.70 -6.90
N SER A 58 5.38 -5.47 -8.00
CA SER A 58 6.42 -6.44 -8.32
C SER A 58 7.70 -5.66 -8.65
N GLU A 59 8.68 -5.74 -7.76
CA GLU A 59 9.94 -5.01 -7.94
C GLU A 59 11.04 -5.74 -7.16
N SER A 60 12.11 -6.11 -7.88
CA SER A 60 13.22 -6.81 -7.28
C SER A 60 13.99 -5.94 -6.28
N LEU A 61 14.43 -6.56 -5.19
CA LEU A 61 15.33 -5.90 -4.26
C LEU A 61 16.75 -6.06 -4.79
N GLU A 62 17.46 -4.95 -4.96
CA GLU A 62 18.79 -4.93 -5.57
C GLU A 62 19.78 -5.86 -4.87
N ALA A 63 19.71 -5.93 -3.54
CA ALA A 63 20.60 -6.80 -2.74
C ALA A 63 20.31 -8.28 -2.93
N MET A 64 19.12 -8.63 -3.45
CA MET A 64 18.66 -10.02 -3.64
C MET A 64 17.96 -10.17 -5.00
N PRO A 65 18.69 -9.99 -6.11
CA PRO A 65 18.05 -9.91 -7.43
C PRO A 65 17.42 -11.22 -7.91
N ASN A 66 17.80 -12.35 -7.33
CA ASN A 66 17.27 -13.67 -7.73
C ASN A 66 16.05 -14.08 -6.94
N LYS A 67 15.54 -13.22 -6.03
CA LYS A 67 14.35 -13.51 -5.25
C LYS A 67 13.13 -12.83 -5.86
N ASN A 68 12.00 -13.52 -5.81
CA ASN A 68 10.72 -12.97 -6.22
C ASN A 68 10.24 -11.99 -5.14
N ALA A 69 10.21 -10.70 -5.46
CA ALA A 69 9.99 -9.65 -4.46
C ALA A 69 8.90 -8.69 -4.86
N TYR A 70 8.18 -8.20 -3.85
CA TYR A 70 7.25 -7.08 -3.98
C TYR A 70 7.71 -5.93 -3.11
N ARG A 71 7.49 -4.72 -3.58
CA ARG A 71 7.79 -3.49 -2.85
C ARG A 71 6.51 -2.85 -2.34
N LEU A 72 6.49 -2.50 -1.06
CA LEU A 72 5.41 -1.72 -0.45
C LEU A 72 5.65 -0.23 -0.71
N ARG A 73 4.65 0.46 -1.25
CA ARG A 73 4.69 1.91 -1.46
C ARG A 73 3.33 2.52 -1.20
N GLY A 74 3.30 3.84 -1.09
CA GLY A 74 2.04 4.58 -1.01
C GLY A 74 1.19 4.23 0.20
N MET A 75 1.81 3.76 1.30
CA MET A 75 1.07 3.47 2.52
C MET A 75 0.71 4.78 3.22
N ALA A 76 -0.56 4.95 3.51
CA ALA A 76 -1.08 6.17 4.11
C ALA A 76 -2.24 5.85 5.05
N THR A 77 -2.25 6.52 6.20
CA THR A 77 -3.34 6.40 7.17
C THR A 77 -3.99 7.77 7.36
N GLU A 78 -5.31 7.80 7.46
CA GLU A 78 -6.05 9.02 7.71
C GLU A 78 -5.42 9.78 8.87
N PRO A 79 -5.08 11.09 8.72
CA PRO A 79 -4.37 11.84 9.77
C PRO A 79 -4.99 11.77 11.16
N ALA A 80 -6.33 11.83 11.25
CA ALA A 80 -7.03 11.74 12.52
C ALA A 80 -6.97 10.33 13.14
N LYS A 81 -6.48 9.34 12.41
CA LYS A 81 -6.47 7.93 12.80
C LYS A 81 -5.07 7.35 12.91
N GLN A 82 -4.04 8.16 12.76
CA GLN A 82 -2.66 7.70 12.87
C GLN A 82 -2.32 7.27 14.31
N ARG A 83 -1.32 6.41 14.44
CA ARG A 83 -0.83 5.86 15.72
C ARG A 83 -1.82 4.96 16.44
N LYS A 84 -2.79 4.39 15.71
CA LYS A 84 -3.77 3.45 16.26
C LYS A 84 -3.60 2.03 15.71
N GLY A 85 -2.50 1.78 15.00
CA GLY A 85 -2.20 0.45 14.47
C GLY A 85 -2.88 0.13 13.13
N PHE A 86 -3.55 1.07 12.49
CA PHE A 86 -4.26 0.80 11.24
C PHE A 86 -3.31 0.53 10.08
N GLY A 87 -2.17 1.23 10.02
CA GLY A 87 -1.15 0.91 9.01
C GLY A 87 -0.63 -0.51 9.15
N ALA A 88 -0.39 -0.96 10.38
CA ALA A 88 0.04 -2.33 10.64
C ALA A 88 -1.03 -3.35 10.22
N MET A 89 -2.31 -3.04 10.45
CA MET A 89 -3.41 -3.93 10.06
C MET A 89 -3.47 -4.12 8.54
N VAL A 90 -3.39 -3.02 7.78
CA VAL A 90 -3.43 -3.13 6.31
C VAL A 90 -2.18 -3.83 5.79
N LEU A 91 -1.03 -3.60 6.40
CA LEU A 91 0.21 -4.28 6.02
C LEU A 91 0.11 -5.78 6.26
N HIS A 92 -0.40 -6.21 7.42
CA HIS A 92 -0.59 -7.63 7.71
C HIS A 92 -1.55 -8.30 6.73
N GLY A 93 -2.63 -7.62 6.37
CA GLY A 93 -3.56 -8.12 5.36
C GLY A 93 -2.90 -8.27 3.99
N ALA A 94 -2.07 -7.31 3.60
CA ALA A 94 -1.31 -7.39 2.35
C ALA A 94 -0.32 -8.55 2.37
N MET A 95 0.39 -8.75 3.48
CA MET A 95 1.33 -9.86 3.63
C MET A 95 0.62 -11.22 3.54
N ASP A 96 -0.54 -11.35 4.19
CA ASP A 96 -1.34 -12.57 4.12
C ASP A 96 -1.77 -12.87 2.68
N HIS A 97 -2.18 -11.83 1.94
CA HIS A 97 -2.55 -12.00 0.54
C HIS A 97 -1.38 -12.52 -0.29
N LEU A 98 -0.20 -11.93 -0.11
CA LEU A 98 0.99 -12.36 -0.84
C LEU A 98 1.34 -13.83 -0.54
N LYS A 99 1.23 -14.25 0.72
CA LYS A 99 1.51 -15.63 1.11
C LYS A 99 0.52 -16.62 0.49
N LYS A 100 -0.74 -16.26 0.39
CA LYS A 100 -1.80 -17.15 -0.07
C LYS A 100 -1.94 -17.19 -1.58
N GLU A 101 -1.71 -16.06 -2.25
CA GLU A 101 -2.05 -15.89 -3.65
C GLU A 101 -0.84 -15.77 -4.57
N THR A 102 0.38 -15.69 -4.03
CA THR A 102 1.58 -15.50 -4.83
C THR A 102 2.75 -16.34 -4.33
N ASP A 103 3.80 -16.41 -5.17
CA ASP A 103 5.06 -17.07 -4.83
C ASP A 103 6.11 -16.09 -4.31
N VAL A 104 5.68 -14.94 -3.84
CA VAL A 104 6.58 -13.88 -3.37
C VAL A 104 7.38 -14.35 -2.16
N GLU A 105 8.69 -14.16 -2.24
CA GLU A 105 9.63 -14.54 -1.19
C GLU A 105 10.01 -13.38 -0.28
N ILE A 106 9.94 -12.14 -0.80
CA ILE A 106 10.38 -10.94 -0.10
C ILE A 106 9.35 -9.82 -0.29
N LEU A 107 8.98 -9.18 0.82
CA LEU A 107 8.28 -7.90 0.79
C LEU A 107 9.20 -6.86 1.41
N TRP A 108 9.47 -5.77 0.68
CA TRP A 108 10.41 -4.75 1.12
C TRP A 108 9.86 -3.34 0.90
N CYS A 109 10.44 -2.38 1.59
CA CYS A 109 10.10 -0.96 1.42
C CYS A 109 11.31 -0.10 1.77
N ASN A 110 11.29 1.15 1.28
CA ASN A 110 12.25 2.16 1.71
C ASN A 110 11.63 2.92 2.87
N ALA A 111 12.25 2.85 4.03
CA ALA A 111 11.80 3.60 5.19
C ALA A 111 12.37 5.02 5.14
N ARG A 112 11.56 6.00 5.48
CA ARG A 112 12.05 7.36 5.70
C ARG A 112 12.66 7.44 7.09
N VAL A 113 13.83 8.03 7.15
CA VAL A 113 14.46 8.41 8.42
C VAL A 113 14.21 9.89 8.61
N THR A 114 13.46 10.23 9.60
CA THR A 114 13.14 11.62 9.93
C THR A 114 13.80 12.01 11.24
#